data_d403fdbc19bc4e2f1d542fc17d19d170
#
_entry.id   d403fdbc19bc4e2f1d542fc17d19d170
#
_cell.length_a   1.000
_cell.length_b   1.000
_cell.length_c   1.000
_cell.angle_alpha   90.00
_cell.angle_beta   90.00
_cell.angle_gamma   90.00
#
_symmetry.space_group_name_H-M   'P 1'
#
loop_
_entity.id
_entity.type
_entity.pdbx_description
1 polymer ?
#
loop_
_entity_poly.entity_id
_entity_poly.type
_entity_poly.pdbx_seq_one_letter_code
_entity_poly.pdbx_strand_id
1 'polypeptide(L)'
;GRAGETVTSSDIVDVMNMAGKCVVSANVRRSAEIALGDPGDEDFLSLKDFEVNPVRMGMDGWGHLSNNSVIASVGGDYSHLASRIIKNGEPGIFWLDLAQQYGRLADPRNDKDYRVMGINPCGEIPLENGGFCLLVETFPGNCSDLQDYLRTLKHAYLYAKTITLLTTRWEQTNEVITRSRRIGTSMTGVAQFAEERGWPELRRWMDAGYQELKRWDGIYSDWLGIRESVKISTIKPSGTVSLLHGATPGLHFPRERGYYVRTVREMRDSPFAKVMQDAGYPVEPSVSDPDTTVVISMPVEGPDVRSELDVSLWEKVSLAVLAQRHWSDNSVSVTATFKPEEADQIPAVLKSFDGCLKSISFLPISEEVYPQSPYQRVSFEVWRAMRDKIKAIPWDKLYGNPDLAEAEGENFCSSDVCEVPR
;
A
#
# COMPACT_ATOMS: atom_id res chain seq x y z
N GLY A 1 28.79 19.96 -3.25
CA GLY A 1 27.90 20.41 -4.31
C GLY A 1 28.55 20.32 -5.67
N ARG A 2 27.80 19.88 -6.66
CA ARG A 2 28.22 19.72 -8.06
C ARG A 2 27.94 21.00 -8.87
N ALA A 3 28.42 22.16 -8.39
CA ALA A 3 28.17 23.42 -9.09
C ALA A 3 28.77 23.40 -10.50
N GLY A 4 27.94 23.62 -11.52
CA GLY A 4 28.33 23.62 -12.93
C GLY A 4 28.16 22.28 -13.66
N GLU A 5 27.71 21.21 -12.98
CA GLU A 5 27.34 19.93 -13.60
C GLU A 5 25.86 19.89 -13.96
N THR A 6 25.50 18.99 -14.88
CA THR A 6 24.10 18.75 -15.24
C THR A 6 23.40 17.99 -14.10
N VAL A 7 22.18 18.41 -13.77
CA VAL A 7 21.32 17.69 -12.80
C VAL A 7 20.91 16.34 -13.40
N THR A 8 21.13 15.28 -12.64
CA THR A 8 20.76 13.91 -13.03
C THR A 8 19.43 13.47 -12.40
N SER A 9 18.88 12.36 -12.84
CA SER A 9 17.69 11.75 -12.24
C SER A 9 17.93 11.37 -10.78
N SER A 10 19.13 10.88 -10.44
CA SER A 10 19.54 10.61 -9.06
C SER A 10 19.51 11.87 -8.18
N ASP A 11 20.02 12.99 -8.68
CA ASP A 11 20.02 14.25 -7.93
C ASP A 11 18.59 14.71 -7.60
N ILE A 12 17.66 14.54 -8.55
CA ILE A 12 16.25 14.91 -8.36
C ILE A 12 15.60 14.04 -7.28
N VAL A 13 15.77 12.71 -7.37
CA VAL A 13 15.19 11.76 -6.42
C VAL A 13 15.79 11.95 -5.03
N ASP A 14 17.10 12.22 -4.94
CA ASP A 14 17.76 12.48 -3.66
C ASP A 14 17.22 13.72 -2.96
N VAL A 15 17.02 14.82 -3.69
CA VAL A 15 16.44 16.05 -3.13
C VAL A 15 15.04 15.80 -2.60
N MET A 16 14.20 15.08 -3.33
CA MET A 16 12.85 14.74 -2.90
C MET A 16 12.86 13.81 -1.68
N ASN A 17 13.66 12.76 -1.70
CA ASN A 17 13.83 11.86 -0.56
C ASN A 17 14.35 12.56 0.69
N MET A 18 15.27 13.51 0.54
CA MET A 18 15.77 14.33 1.67
C MET A 18 14.67 15.24 2.22
N ALA A 19 13.81 15.80 1.37
CA ALA A 19 12.63 16.54 1.81
C ALA A 19 11.68 15.63 2.59
N GLY A 20 11.41 14.40 2.09
CA GLY A 20 10.65 13.38 2.81
C GLY A 20 11.26 13.02 4.17
N LYS A 21 12.60 12.85 4.23
CA LYS A 21 13.32 12.59 5.48
C LYS A 21 13.15 13.74 6.49
N CYS A 22 13.19 14.97 6.03
CA CYS A 22 12.92 16.13 6.86
C CYS A 22 11.48 16.11 7.42
N VAL A 23 10.48 15.76 6.61
CA VAL A 23 9.09 15.67 7.04
C VAL A 23 8.87 14.62 8.13
N VAL A 24 9.56 13.48 8.06
CA VAL A 24 9.37 12.38 9.03
C VAL A 24 10.24 12.49 10.26
N SER A 25 11.24 13.38 10.29
CA SER A 25 12.25 13.45 11.36
C SER A 25 11.66 13.74 12.74
N ALA A 26 10.51 14.40 12.83
CA ALA A 26 9.84 14.71 14.10
C ALA A 26 8.80 13.66 14.54
N ASN A 27 8.67 12.53 13.85
CA ASN A 27 7.70 11.45 14.09
C ASN A 27 6.20 11.86 14.07
N VAL A 28 5.90 13.13 13.78
CA VAL A 28 4.52 13.66 13.74
C VAL A 28 3.87 13.47 12.37
N ARG A 29 4.66 13.58 11.32
CA ARG A 29 4.21 13.45 9.92
C ARG A 29 4.83 12.23 9.27
N ARG A 30 4.14 11.74 8.24
CA ARG A 30 4.64 10.67 7.37
C ARG A 30 4.84 11.22 5.97
N SER A 31 5.83 10.69 5.27
CA SER A 31 6.05 10.94 3.85
C SER A 31 6.04 9.61 3.12
N ALA A 32 5.51 9.60 1.91
CA ALA A 32 5.59 8.49 0.99
C ALA A 32 5.70 9.06 -0.42
N GLU A 33 6.66 8.57 -1.17
CA GLU A 33 7.00 9.06 -2.50
C GLU A 33 7.09 7.90 -3.48
N ILE A 34 6.86 8.18 -4.77
CA ILE A 34 7.22 7.31 -5.88
C ILE A 34 7.97 8.13 -6.90
N ALA A 35 9.14 7.65 -7.29
CA ALA A 35 9.87 8.17 -8.43
C ALA A 35 9.54 7.34 -9.67
N LEU A 36 9.23 8.01 -10.77
CA LEU A 36 8.94 7.39 -12.06
C LEU A 36 10.01 7.79 -13.05
N GLY A 37 10.78 6.81 -13.52
CA GLY A 37 11.91 7.01 -14.43
C GLY A 37 11.71 6.38 -15.80
N ASP A 38 12.65 6.68 -16.68
CA ASP A 38 12.76 6.02 -17.99
C ASP A 38 13.45 4.64 -17.85
N PRO A 39 12.97 3.59 -18.51
CA PRO A 39 13.58 2.26 -18.42
C PRO A 39 15.00 2.20 -19.03
N GLY A 40 15.44 3.18 -19.78
CA GLY A 40 16.79 3.31 -20.32
C GLY A 40 17.72 4.23 -19.52
N ASP A 41 17.25 4.84 -18.44
CA ASP A 41 18.06 5.72 -17.59
C ASP A 41 18.84 4.93 -16.53
N GLU A 42 20.08 4.60 -16.82
CA GLU A 42 20.97 3.83 -15.93
C GLU A 42 21.23 4.51 -14.59
N ASP A 43 21.25 5.84 -14.54
CA ASP A 43 21.40 6.59 -13.29
C ASP A 43 20.18 6.36 -12.39
N PHE A 44 18.98 6.43 -12.96
CA PHE A 44 17.74 6.11 -12.24
C PHE A 44 17.67 4.64 -11.79
N LEU A 45 18.00 3.71 -12.69
CA LEU A 45 17.91 2.27 -12.43
C LEU A 45 18.87 1.79 -11.33
N SER A 46 19.98 2.52 -11.13
CA SER A 46 20.98 2.19 -10.10
C SER A 46 20.70 2.80 -8.73
N LEU A 47 19.66 3.64 -8.59
CA LEU A 47 19.38 4.42 -7.38
C LEU A 47 19.40 3.60 -6.08
N LYS A 48 18.85 2.40 -6.09
CA LYS A 48 18.78 1.51 -4.91
C LYS A 48 19.72 0.32 -5.00
N ASP A 49 20.70 0.36 -5.84
CA ASP A 49 21.77 -0.62 -5.83
C ASP A 49 22.68 -0.36 -4.62
N PHE A 50 22.65 -1.25 -3.62
CA PHE A 50 23.41 -1.08 -2.37
C PHE A 50 24.93 -1.15 -2.59
N GLU A 51 25.40 -1.84 -3.61
CA GLU A 51 26.81 -1.94 -3.93
C GLU A 51 27.33 -0.65 -4.58
N VAL A 52 26.50 -0.05 -5.43
CA VAL A 52 26.82 1.22 -6.12
C VAL A 52 26.59 2.42 -5.20
N ASN A 53 25.53 2.39 -4.40
CA ASN A 53 25.06 3.52 -3.59
C ASN A 53 24.94 3.17 -2.08
N PRO A 54 26.01 2.71 -1.40
CA PRO A 54 25.92 2.23 -0.02
C PRO A 54 25.49 3.32 0.97
N VAL A 55 25.85 4.59 0.72
CA VAL A 55 25.46 5.72 1.59
C VAL A 55 23.96 5.99 1.51
N ARG A 56 23.39 5.93 0.30
CA ARG A 56 21.96 6.17 0.08
C ARG A 56 21.11 5.10 0.75
N MET A 57 21.58 3.87 0.79
CA MET A 57 20.87 2.71 1.34
C MET A 57 21.27 2.33 2.76
N GLY A 58 22.26 2.99 3.36
CA GLY A 58 22.69 2.76 4.74
C GLY A 58 21.65 3.18 5.79
N MET A 59 21.93 2.92 7.06
CA MET A 59 21.02 3.22 8.19
C MET A 59 20.60 4.70 8.23
N ASP A 60 21.52 5.62 7.94
CA ASP A 60 21.25 7.07 7.85
C ASP A 60 20.84 7.50 6.44
N GLY A 61 20.70 6.59 5.53
CA GLY A 61 20.34 6.84 4.13
C GLY A 61 18.91 7.37 3.97
N TRP A 62 18.58 7.69 2.76
CA TRP A 62 17.27 8.26 2.37
C TRP A 62 16.57 7.49 1.25
N GLY A 63 17.24 6.49 0.66
CA GLY A 63 16.73 5.73 -0.48
C GLY A 63 15.45 4.95 -0.18
N HIS A 64 15.15 4.68 1.09
CA HIS A 64 13.93 3.99 1.53
C HIS A 64 12.67 4.87 1.55
N LEU A 65 12.80 6.19 1.33
CA LEU A 65 11.67 7.13 1.40
C LEU A 65 10.84 7.17 0.12
N SER A 66 11.39 6.72 -1.01
CA SER A 66 10.62 6.55 -2.25
C SER A 66 10.54 5.10 -2.68
N ASN A 67 9.43 4.71 -3.30
CA ASN A 67 9.36 3.57 -4.20
C ASN A 67 9.81 4.04 -5.59
N ASN A 68 10.55 3.21 -6.33
CA ASN A 68 11.02 3.59 -7.66
C ASN A 68 10.42 2.64 -8.69
N SER A 69 9.83 3.22 -9.75
CA SER A 69 9.26 2.44 -10.85
C SER A 69 9.62 3.09 -12.18
N VAL A 70 9.62 2.30 -13.24
CA VAL A 70 9.81 2.82 -14.61
C VAL A 70 8.47 2.93 -15.32
N ILE A 71 8.34 3.95 -16.17
CA ILE A 71 7.24 4.05 -17.12
C ILE A 71 7.56 3.17 -18.31
N ALA A 72 6.78 2.11 -18.50
CA ALA A 72 6.96 1.14 -19.57
C ALA A 72 5.79 1.18 -20.56
N SER A 73 6.02 0.61 -21.75
CA SER A 73 5.01 0.36 -22.77
C SER A 73 4.83 -1.13 -22.99
N VAL A 74 3.62 -1.54 -23.31
CA VAL A 74 3.30 -2.94 -23.66
C VAL A 74 4.15 -3.39 -24.84
N GLY A 75 4.69 -4.61 -24.77
CA GLY A 75 5.59 -5.16 -25.79
C GLY A 75 7.07 -4.78 -25.63
N GLY A 76 7.42 -4.12 -24.52
CA GLY A 76 8.82 -3.76 -24.21
C GLY A 76 9.72 -4.97 -23.93
N ASP A 77 11.02 -4.78 -24.02
CA ASP A 77 12.01 -5.74 -23.52
C ASP A 77 12.30 -5.46 -22.04
N TYR A 78 11.88 -6.37 -21.18
CA TYR A 78 12.05 -6.27 -19.73
C TYR A 78 13.29 -7.00 -19.20
N SER A 79 14.12 -7.59 -20.07
CA SER A 79 15.27 -8.43 -19.64
C SER A 79 16.26 -7.65 -18.79
N HIS A 80 16.52 -6.42 -19.15
CA HIS A 80 17.41 -5.54 -18.39
C HIS A 80 16.83 -5.16 -17.03
N LEU A 81 15.53 -4.81 -16.98
CA LEU A 81 14.83 -4.48 -15.74
C LEU A 81 14.77 -5.69 -14.81
N ALA A 82 14.51 -6.89 -15.36
CA ALA A 82 14.45 -8.11 -14.58
C ALA A 82 15.74 -8.38 -13.81
N SER A 83 16.92 -8.10 -14.40
CA SER A 83 18.22 -8.26 -13.72
C SER A 83 18.37 -7.36 -12.49
N ARG A 84 17.78 -6.14 -12.52
CA ARG A 84 17.76 -5.22 -11.39
C ARG A 84 16.77 -5.67 -10.32
N ILE A 85 15.56 -6.03 -10.76
CA ILE A 85 14.48 -6.55 -9.90
C ILE A 85 14.94 -7.76 -9.09
N ILE A 86 15.64 -8.70 -9.72
CA ILE A 86 16.18 -9.89 -9.04
C ILE A 86 17.12 -9.52 -7.88
N LYS A 87 17.87 -8.45 -8.02
CA LYS A 87 18.87 -8.03 -7.02
C LYS A 87 18.24 -7.45 -5.76
N ASN A 88 17.21 -6.58 -5.90
CA ASN A 88 16.67 -5.84 -4.76
C ASN A 88 15.14 -5.56 -4.82
N GLY A 89 14.43 -6.08 -5.82
CA GLY A 89 12.99 -5.89 -5.99
C GLY A 89 12.59 -4.65 -6.79
N GLU A 90 13.50 -3.73 -7.06
CA GLU A 90 13.24 -2.49 -7.81
C GLU A 90 14.11 -2.40 -9.08
N PRO A 91 13.62 -1.64 -10.09
CA PRO A 91 12.40 -0.83 -10.11
C PRO A 91 11.12 -1.65 -10.27
N GLY A 92 9.99 -1.11 -9.80
CA GLY A 92 8.66 -1.55 -10.23
C GLY A 92 8.40 -1.12 -11.68
N ILE A 93 7.25 -1.55 -12.22
CA ILE A 93 6.84 -1.21 -13.59
C ILE A 93 5.45 -0.56 -13.55
N PHE A 94 5.29 0.54 -14.28
CA PHE A 94 4.03 1.22 -14.49
C PHE A 94 3.75 1.37 -15.99
N TRP A 95 2.68 0.72 -16.48
CA TRP A 95 2.23 0.84 -17.87
C TRP A 95 1.26 2.01 -17.99
N LEU A 96 1.83 3.18 -18.28
CA LEU A 96 1.09 4.44 -18.37
C LEU A 96 0.01 4.41 -19.46
N ASP A 97 0.30 3.83 -20.60
CA ASP A 97 -0.63 3.68 -21.72
C ASP A 97 -1.88 2.88 -21.33
N LEU A 98 -1.73 1.77 -20.61
CA LEU A 98 -2.86 1.00 -20.10
C LEU A 98 -3.69 1.78 -19.08
N ALA A 99 -3.01 2.55 -18.21
CA ALA A 99 -3.69 3.38 -17.22
C ALA A 99 -4.53 4.48 -17.87
N GLN A 100 -4.05 5.06 -18.98
CA GLN A 100 -4.75 6.10 -19.74
C GLN A 100 -5.91 5.55 -20.58
N GLN A 101 -5.71 4.38 -21.20
CA GLN A 101 -6.58 3.86 -22.25
C GLN A 101 -7.70 2.98 -21.73
N TYR A 102 -7.54 2.35 -20.55
CA TYR A 102 -8.48 1.35 -20.07
C TYR A 102 -9.01 1.66 -18.66
N GLY A 103 -10.27 1.30 -18.45
CA GLY A 103 -10.83 1.01 -17.13
C GLY A 103 -10.32 -0.36 -16.66
N ARG A 104 -11.23 -1.31 -16.35
CA ARG A 104 -10.82 -2.72 -16.15
C ARG A 104 -10.26 -3.28 -17.47
N LEU A 105 -9.24 -4.14 -17.37
CA LEU A 105 -8.64 -4.70 -18.59
C LEU A 105 -9.50 -5.77 -19.28
N ALA A 106 -10.64 -6.17 -18.68
CA ALA A 106 -11.66 -6.97 -19.37
C ALA A 106 -12.64 -6.13 -20.21
N ASP A 107 -12.69 -4.81 -19.98
CA ASP A 107 -13.59 -3.90 -20.68
C ASP A 107 -12.90 -3.33 -21.94
N PRO A 108 -13.66 -2.87 -22.95
CA PRO A 108 -13.09 -2.21 -24.12
C PRO A 108 -12.30 -0.94 -23.75
N ARG A 109 -11.32 -0.62 -24.58
CA ARG A 109 -10.61 0.67 -24.52
C ARG A 109 -11.60 1.83 -24.55
N ASN A 110 -11.37 2.84 -23.72
CA ASN A 110 -12.28 3.99 -23.59
C ASN A 110 -11.60 5.36 -23.55
N ASP A 111 -10.29 5.40 -23.37
CA ASP A 111 -9.43 6.63 -23.32
C ASP A 111 -9.93 7.72 -22.35
N LYS A 112 -10.74 7.36 -21.36
CA LYS A 112 -11.35 8.32 -20.42
C LYS A 112 -10.33 9.04 -19.55
N ASP A 113 -9.19 8.39 -19.31
CA ASP A 113 -8.20 8.81 -18.32
C ASP A 113 -6.87 9.29 -18.95
N TYR A 114 -6.94 9.83 -20.15
CA TYR A 114 -5.79 10.24 -20.97
C TYR A 114 -4.87 11.28 -20.30
N ARG A 115 -5.32 11.93 -19.22
CA ARG A 115 -4.55 12.93 -18.46
C ARG A 115 -3.61 12.34 -17.42
N VAL A 116 -3.70 11.06 -17.14
CA VAL A 116 -2.80 10.39 -16.18
C VAL A 116 -1.35 10.58 -16.63
N MET A 117 -0.50 10.97 -15.69
CA MET A 117 0.93 11.17 -15.92
C MET A 117 1.78 10.33 -14.96
N GLY A 118 1.19 9.81 -13.88
CA GLY A 118 1.88 9.05 -12.87
C GLY A 118 0.91 8.23 -12.03
N ILE A 119 1.41 7.74 -10.92
CA ILE A 119 0.66 6.88 -10.00
C ILE A 119 1.02 7.26 -8.56
N ASN A 120 0.14 7.00 -7.59
CA ASN A 120 0.45 7.23 -6.19
C ASN A 120 1.54 6.26 -5.66
N PRO A 121 2.19 6.56 -4.53
CA PRO A 121 3.31 5.76 -4.00
C PRO A 121 3.04 4.27 -3.81
N CYS A 122 1.78 3.91 -3.53
CA CYS A 122 1.39 2.51 -3.34
C CYS A 122 1.01 1.80 -4.65
N GLY A 123 0.96 2.49 -5.79
CA GLY A 123 0.73 1.90 -7.11
C GLY A 123 -0.73 1.54 -7.43
N GLU A 124 -1.73 2.01 -6.66
CA GLU A 124 -3.13 1.66 -6.92
C GLU A 124 -3.93 2.76 -7.62
N ILE A 125 -3.53 4.03 -7.55
CA ILE A 125 -4.28 5.15 -8.13
C ILE A 125 -3.43 5.90 -9.16
N PRO A 126 -3.63 5.66 -10.47
CA PRO A 126 -3.09 6.52 -11.52
C PRO A 126 -3.63 7.95 -11.39
N LEU A 127 -2.75 8.94 -11.53
CA LEU A 127 -3.07 10.34 -11.27
C LEU A 127 -2.57 11.27 -12.38
N GLU A 128 -3.32 12.33 -12.62
CA GLU A 128 -2.83 13.51 -13.31
C GLU A 128 -2.22 14.50 -12.30
N ASN A 129 -1.48 15.50 -12.79
CA ASN A 129 -0.89 16.52 -11.94
C ASN A 129 -1.97 17.29 -11.15
N GLY A 130 -1.77 17.44 -9.84
CA GLY A 130 -2.74 18.03 -8.93
C GLY A 130 -3.87 17.08 -8.50
N GLY A 131 -3.87 15.84 -9.00
CA GLY A 131 -4.80 14.80 -8.55
C GLY A 131 -4.49 14.32 -7.12
N PHE A 132 -5.48 13.75 -6.45
CA PHE A 132 -5.27 13.11 -5.17
C PHE A 132 -5.98 11.76 -5.06
N CYS A 133 -5.50 10.93 -4.14
CA CYS A 133 -5.96 9.58 -3.90
C CYS A 133 -7.12 9.59 -2.91
N LEU A 134 -8.35 9.27 -3.37
CA LEU A 134 -9.52 9.10 -2.52
C LEU A 134 -9.90 7.62 -2.48
N LEU A 135 -9.87 7.05 -1.29
CA LEU A 135 -10.01 5.61 -1.08
C LEU A 135 -11.11 5.30 -0.07
N VAL A 136 -11.81 4.20 -0.32
CA VAL A 136 -12.65 3.52 0.66
C VAL A 136 -12.36 2.02 0.58
N GLU A 137 -12.29 1.34 1.72
CA GLU A 137 -12.02 -0.10 1.76
C GLU A 137 -13.26 -0.90 2.10
N THR A 138 -13.37 -2.07 1.48
CA THR A 138 -14.43 -3.04 1.69
C THR A 138 -13.86 -4.43 1.91
N PHE A 139 -14.56 -5.26 2.68
CA PHE A 139 -14.11 -6.56 3.16
C PHE A 139 -15.12 -7.63 2.77
N PRO A 140 -15.02 -8.22 1.57
CA PRO A 140 -15.99 -9.20 1.09
C PRO A 140 -16.08 -10.45 1.98
N GLY A 141 -14.96 -10.86 2.61
CA GLY A 141 -14.93 -11.98 3.54
C GLY A 141 -15.82 -11.80 4.77
N ASN A 142 -16.09 -10.55 5.17
CA ASN A 142 -16.94 -10.23 6.32
C ASN A 142 -18.43 -10.10 5.94
N CYS A 143 -18.79 -10.28 4.68
CA CYS A 143 -20.16 -10.26 4.21
C CYS A 143 -20.74 -11.69 4.16
N SER A 144 -22.00 -11.83 4.56
CA SER A 144 -22.68 -13.11 4.62
C SER A 144 -22.84 -13.75 3.23
N ASP A 145 -23.15 -12.94 2.22
CA ASP A 145 -23.37 -13.36 0.84
C ASP A 145 -23.11 -12.18 -0.13
N LEU A 146 -23.22 -12.44 -1.44
CA LEU A 146 -23.03 -11.42 -2.45
C LEU A 146 -23.99 -10.23 -2.31
N GLN A 147 -25.24 -10.47 -1.91
CA GLN A 147 -26.21 -9.37 -1.78
C GLN A 147 -25.84 -8.43 -0.62
N ASP A 148 -25.31 -8.99 0.46
CA ASP A 148 -24.79 -8.23 1.57
C ASP A 148 -23.57 -7.39 1.15
N TYR A 149 -22.67 -7.97 0.37
CA TYR A 149 -21.53 -7.23 -0.19
C TYR A 149 -21.98 -6.10 -1.11
N LEU A 150 -22.95 -6.33 -2.00
CA LEU A 150 -23.49 -5.29 -2.88
C LEU A 150 -24.13 -4.14 -2.09
N ARG A 151 -24.83 -4.44 -0.98
CA ARG A 151 -25.34 -3.41 -0.05
C ARG A 151 -24.22 -2.62 0.60
N THR A 152 -23.15 -3.31 1.03
CA THR A 152 -21.97 -2.67 1.60
C THR A 152 -21.32 -1.72 0.60
N LEU A 153 -21.15 -2.14 -0.64
CA LEU A 153 -20.61 -1.30 -1.73
C LEU A 153 -21.43 -0.03 -1.94
N LYS A 154 -22.75 -0.12 -1.90
CA LYS A 154 -23.65 1.04 -2.00
C LYS A 154 -23.27 2.13 -1.00
N HIS A 155 -23.13 1.77 0.27
CA HIS A 155 -22.87 2.74 1.34
C HIS A 155 -21.41 3.23 1.35
N ALA A 156 -20.48 2.34 1.12
CA ALA A 156 -19.06 2.69 1.00
C ALA A 156 -18.83 3.67 -0.15
N TYR A 157 -19.48 3.42 -1.28
CA TYR A 157 -19.37 4.30 -2.45
C TYR A 157 -20.04 5.66 -2.23
N LEU A 158 -21.20 5.72 -1.56
CA LEU A 158 -21.85 6.99 -1.20
C LEU A 158 -20.90 7.84 -0.35
N TYR A 159 -20.28 7.24 0.68
CA TYR A 159 -19.30 7.92 1.52
C TYR A 159 -18.16 8.49 0.69
N ALA A 160 -17.53 7.68 -0.17
CA ALA A 160 -16.43 8.12 -1.02
C ALA A 160 -16.88 9.21 -2.02
N LYS A 161 -18.07 9.07 -2.63
CA LYS A 161 -18.60 10.05 -3.59
C LYS A 161 -18.85 11.40 -2.93
N THR A 162 -19.36 11.44 -1.70
CA THR A 162 -19.57 12.69 -0.97
C THR A 162 -18.25 13.38 -0.62
N ILE A 163 -17.17 12.64 -0.31
CA ILE A 163 -15.86 13.24 -0.07
C ILE A 163 -15.32 13.95 -1.32
N THR A 164 -15.69 13.53 -2.52
CA THR A 164 -15.28 14.26 -3.75
C THR A 164 -15.87 15.68 -3.85
N LEU A 165 -16.82 16.04 -2.98
CA LEU A 165 -17.40 17.39 -2.92
C LEU A 165 -16.58 18.35 -2.07
N LEU A 166 -15.67 17.83 -1.24
CA LEU A 166 -14.80 18.65 -0.41
C LEU A 166 -13.83 19.47 -1.27
N THR A 167 -13.59 20.69 -0.82
CA THR A 167 -12.61 21.58 -1.42
C THR A 167 -11.33 21.57 -0.60
N THR A 168 -10.19 21.66 -1.29
CA THR A 168 -8.87 21.85 -0.70
C THR A 168 -8.47 23.32 -0.84
N ARG A 169 -7.39 23.71 -0.18
CA ARG A 169 -6.81 25.07 -0.36
C ARG A 169 -6.14 25.27 -1.74
N TRP A 170 -5.92 24.19 -2.50
CA TRP A 170 -5.25 24.24 -3.78
C TRP A 170 -6.26 24.25 -4.93
N GLU A 171 -6.33 25.34 -5.65
CA GLU A 171 -7.28 25.51 -6.77
C GLU A 171 -7.09 24.46 -7.86
N GLN A 172 -5.85 24.19 -8.25
CA GLN A 172 -5.52 23.14 -9.23
C GLN A 172 -6.06 21.76 -8.80
N THR A 173 -5.93 21.42 -7.52
CA THR A 173 -6.44 20.14 -7.00
C THR A 173 -7.97 20.12 -7.05
N ASN A 174 -8.64 21.23 -6.69
CA ASN A 174 -10.10 21.34 -6.75
C ASN A 174 -10.62 21.19 -8.18
N GLU A 175 -9.93 21.77 -9.17
CA GLU A 175 -10.26 21.59 -10.58
C GLU A 175 -10.15 20.12 -11.01
N VAL A 176 -9.07 19.44 -10.63
CA VAL A 176 -8.87 18.02 -10.94
C VAL A 176 -9.93 17.15 -10.29
N ILE A 177 -10.23 17.36 -9.01
CA ILE A 177 -11.28 16.64 -8.28
C ILE A 177 -12.63 16.83 -8.97
N THR A 178 -12.99 18.08 -9.28
CA THR A 178 -14.27 18.42 -9.92
C THR A 178 -14.41 17.78 -11.29
N ARG A 179 -13.32 17.72 -12.06
CA ARG A 179 -13.29 17.13 -13.39
C ARG A 179 -13.31 15.61 -13.37
N SER A 180 -12.52 14.98 -12.50
CA SER A 180 -12.29 13.54 -12.50
C SER A 180 -13.25 12.76 -11.60
N ARG A 181 -13.63 13.32 -10.46
CA ARG A 181 -14.38 12.63 -9.39
C ARG A 181 -13.84 11.24 -9.09
N ARG A 182 -12.53 11.04 -9.26
CA ARG A 182 -11.84 9.75 -9.10
C ARG A 182 -12.04 9.17 -7.71
N ILE A 183 -12.37 7.88 -7.66
CA ILE A 183 -12.54 7.10 -6.44
C ILE A 183 -11.80 5.78 -6.60
N GLY A 184 -11.22 5.29 -5.53
CA GLY A 184 -10.68 3.94 -5.42
C GLY A 184 -11.47 3.16 -4.36
N THR A 185 -12.53 2.47 -4.76
CA THR A 185 -13.19 1.49 -3.88
C THR A 185 -12.36 0.23 -3.88
N SER A 186 -11.69 -0.04 -2.76
CA SER A 186 -10.79 -1.17 -2.60
C SER A 186 -11.53 -2.40 -2.06
N MET A 187 -11.17 -3.56 -2.60
CA MET A 187 -11.53 -4.87 -2.06
C MET A 187 -10.30 -5.41 -1.31
N THR A 188 -10.46 -5.74 -0.03
CA THR A 188 -9.39 -6.20 0.86
C THR A 188 -9.71 -7.59 1.41
N GLY A 189 -8.68 -8.41 1.68
CA GLY A 189 -8.85 -9.84 1.99
C GLY A 189 -9.04 -10.71 0.76
N VAL A 190 -8.53 -10.28 -0.39
CA VAL A 190 -8.74 -10.96 -1.67
C VAL A 190 -8.11 -12.36 -1.68
N ALA A 191 -6.88 -12.51 -1.21
CA ALA A 191 -6.22 -13.82 -1.10
C ALA A 191 -7.00 -14.75 -0.16
N GLN A 192 -7.41 -14.25 1.00
CA GLN A 192 -8.22 -15.01 1.96
C GLN A 192 -9.54 -15.46 1.35
N PHE A 193 -10.26 -14.56 0.69
CA PHE A 193 -11.53 -14.91 0.02
C PHE A 193 -11.33 -15.96 -1.08
N ALA A 194 -10.23 -15.84 -1.85
CA ALA A 194 -9.90 -16.81 -2.91
C ALA A 194 -9.62 -18.22 -2.35
N GLU A 195 -8.95 -18.29 -1.18
CA GLU A 195 -8.69 -19.57 -0.51
C GLU A 195 -9.98 -20.19 0.08
N GLU A 196 -10.82 -19.37 0.69
CA GLU A 196 -12.05 -19.83 1.38
C GLU A 196 -13.17 -20.19 0.41
N ARG A 197 -13.34 -19.43 -0.68
CA ARG A 197 -14.50 -19.56 -1.59
C ARG A 197 -14.14 -19.91 -3.03
N GLY A 198 -12.87 -19.92 -3.37
CA GLY A 198 -12.36 -20.24 -4.70
C GLY A 198 -12.34 -19.05 -5.67
N TRP A 199 -11.47 -19.14 -6.66
CA TRP A 199 -11.27 -18.11 -7.69
C TRP A 199 -12.50 -17.82 -8.55
N PRO A 200 -13.35 -18.82 -8.95
CA PRO A 200 -14.57 -18.54 -9.69
C PRO A 200 -15.56 -17.67 -8.93
N GLU A 201 -15.71 -17.91 -7.62
CA GLU A 201 -16.60 -17.13 -6.76
C GLU A 201 -16.04 -15.72 -6.56
N LEU A 202 -14.73 -15.57 -6.30
CA LEU A 202 -14.08 -14.28 -6.23
C LEU A 202 -14.33 -13.45 -7.50
N ARG A 203 -14.11 -14.04 -8.67
CA ARG A 203 -14.39 -13.37 -9.96
C ARG A 203 -15.85 -12.93 -10.06
N ARG A 204 -16.78 -13.79 -9.68
CA ARG A 204 -18.23 -13.47 -9.70
C ARG A 204 -18.55 -12.25 -8.83
N TRP A 205 -17.94 -12.17 -7.62
CA TRP A 205 -18.15 -11.03 -6.73
C TRP A 205 -17.47 -9.77 -7.25
N MET A 206 -16.31 -9.87 -7.86
CA MET A 206 -15.63 -8.76 -8.52
C MET A 206 -16.45 -8.17 -9.65
N ASP A 207 -16.92 -9.02 -10.58
CA ASP A 207 -17.72 -8.57 -11.72
C ASP A 207 -19.06 -7.94 -11.27
N ALA A 208 -19.79 -8.61 -10.39
CA ALA A 208 -21.06 -8.12 -9.87
C ALA A 208 -20.90 -6.82 -9.07
N GLY A 209 -19.90 -6.76 -8.20
CA GLY A 209 -19.60 -5.58 -7.39
C GLY A 209 -19.19 -4.38 -8.23
N TYR A 210 -18.38 -4.57 -9.26
CA TYR A 210 -18.02 -3.49 -10.17
C TYR A 210 -19.22 -2.92 -10.93
N GLN A 211 -20.13 -3.79 -11.42
CA GLN A 211 -21.36 -3.32 -12.08
C GLN A 211 -22.25 -2.56 -11.09
N GLU A 212 -22.31 -3.00 -9.85
CA GLU A 212 -23.10 -2.31 -8.81
C GLU A 212 -22.47 -0.94 -8.47
N LEU A 213 -21.15 -0.83 -8.40
CA LEU A 213 -20.46 0.47 -8.23
C LEU A 213 -20.77 1.43 -9.39
N LYS A 214 -20.71 0.95 -10.64
CA LYS A 214 -21.08 1.77 -11.82
C LYS A 214 -22.51 2.27 -11.73
N ARG A 215 -23.44 1.40 -11.35
CA ARG A 215 -24.85 1.77 -11.18
C ARG A 215 -25.03 2.87 -10.12
N TRP A 216 -24.36 2.72 -8.96
CA TRP A 216 -24.42 3.74 -7.90
C TRP A 216 -23.67 5.01 -8.26
N ASP A 217 -22.59 4.94 -9.03
CA ASP A 217 -21.91 6.15 -9.51
C ASP A 217 -22.85 7.02 -10.33
N GLY A 218 -23.59 6.46 -11.27
CA GLY A 218 -24.60 7.20 -12.04
C GLY A 218 -25.68 7.81 -11.14
N ILE A 219 -26.30 7.00 -10.27
CA ILE A 219 -27.37 7.45 -9.37
C ILE A 219 -26.91 8.58 -8.44
N TYR A 220 -25.75 8.42 -7.80
CA TYR A 220 -25.25 9.44 -6.88
C TYR A 220 -24.73 10.69 -7.60
N SER A 221 -24.20 10.55 -8.82
CA SER A 221 -23.85 11.69 -9.65
C SER A 221 -25.05 12.54 -9.98
N ASP A 222 -26.18 11.90 -10.34
CA ASP A 222 -27.47 12.60 -10.60
C ASP A 222 -28.01 13.27 -9.33
N TRP A 223 -28.02 12.56 -8.20
CA TRP A 223 -28.51 13.13 -6.93
C TRP A 223 -27.70 14.33 -6.46
N LEU A 224 -26.39 14.30 -6.66
CA LEU A 224 -25.46 15.34 -6.20
C LEU A 224 -25.24 16.44 -7.26
N GLY A 225 -25.78 16.28 -8.47
CA GLY A 225 -25.58 17.22 -9.57
C GLY A 225 -24.15 17.35 -10.04
N ILE A 226 -23.38 16.25 -9.99
CA ILE A 226 -21.97 16.19 -10.36
C ILE A 226 -21.71 15.14 -11.45
N ARG A 227 -20.51 15.16 -12.00
CA ARG A 227 -20.10 14.18 -13.02
C ARG A 227 -19.95 12.79 -12.44
N GLU A 228 -20.14 11.76 -13.28
CA GLU A 228 -19.67 10.41 -12.99
C GLU A 228 -18.14 10.40 -12.80
N SER A 229 -17.67 9.47 -11.99
CA SER A 229 -16.26 9.28 -11.70
C SER A 229 -15.52 8.74 -12.90
N VAL A 230 -14.31 9.24 -13.14
CA VAL A 230 -13.44 8.73 -14.23
C VAL A 230 -13.08 7.28 -13.99
N LYS A 231 -12.87 6.90 -12.73
CA LYS A 231 -12.61 5.55 -12.21
C LYS A 231 -13.18 5.41 -10.80
N ILE A 232 -13.58 4.20 -10.42
CA ILE A 232 -14.41 3.92 -9.25
C ILE A 232 -13.85 2.83 -8.31
N SER A 233 -12.93 2.00 -8.78
CA SER A 233 -12.46 0.82 -8.05
C SER A 233 -10.94 0.66 -8.11
N THR A 234 -10.39 -0.05 -7.12
CA THR A 234 -8.96 -0.31 -6.99
C THR A 234 -8.69 -1.49 -6.07
N ILE A 235 -7.44 -1.90 -5.95
CA ILE A 235 -6.93 -2.72 -4.84
C ILE A 235 -5.81 -1.96 -4.17
N LYS A 236 -6.04 -1.58 -2.91
CA LYS A 236 -5.05 -0.95 -2.04
C LYS A 236 -4.24 -2.02 -1.28
N PRO A 237 -2.98 -1.77 -0.88
CA PRO A 237 -2.21 -2.74 -0.07
C PRO A 237 -2.80 -3.01 1.31
N SER A 238 -3.45 -2.03 1.95
CA SER A 238 -4.22 -2.16 3.20
C SER A 238 -3.53 -2.85 4.38
N GLY A 239 -2.24 -2.62 4.59
CA GLY A 239 -1.46 -3.30 5.62
C GLY A 239 -1.86 -3.00 7.07
N THR A 240 -2.65 -1.95 7.32
CA THR A 240 -3.09 -1.53 8.67
C THR A 240 -4.59 -1.71 8.85
N VAL A 241 -5.40 -1.21 7.92
CA VAL A 241 -6.88 -1.24 8.05
C VAL A 241 -7.42 -2.66 7.98
N SER A 242 -6.78 -3.55 7.19
CA SER A 242 -7.14 -4.97 7.13
C SER A 242 -7.10 -5.66 8.50
N LEU A 243 -6.14 -5.30 9.35
CA LEU A 243 -5.98 -5.87 10.68
C LEU A 243 -7.18 -5.59 11.59
N LEU A 244 -7.82 -4.43 11.44
CA LEU A 244 -9.02 -4.08 12.21
C LEU A 244 -10.21 -5.00 11.93
N HIS A 245 -10.19 -5.67 10.79
CA HIS A 245 -11.28 -6.53 10.32
C HIS A 245 -10.88 -8.01 10.19
N GLY A 246 -9.67 -8.37 10.64
CA GLY A 246 -9.17 -9.74 10.57
C GLY A 246 -8.96 -10.26 9.15
N ALA A 247 -8.73 -9.36 8.18
CA ALA A 247 -8.54 -9.68 6.78
C ALA A 247 -7.04 -9.66 6.40
N THR A 248 -6.68 -10.42 5.37
CA THR A 248 -5.36 -10.30 4.74
C THR A 248 -5.22 -8.96 4.01
N PRO A 249 -4.00 -8.38 3.91
CA PRO A 249 -3.80 -7.06 3.33
C PRO A 249 -4.06 -7.01 1.82
N GLY A 250 -5.07 -6.25 1.40
CA GLY A 250 -5.40 -6.08 -0.02
C GLY A 250 -5.61 -7.42 -0.73
N LEU A 251 -4.75 -7.71 -1.72
CA LEU A 251 -4.73 -9.00 -2.41
C LEU A 251 -3.61 -9.93 -1.93
N HIS A 252 -2.77 -9.50 -0.98
CA HIS A 252 -1.58 -10.23 -0.60
C HIS A 252 -1.91 -11.43 0.28
N PHE A 253 -1.13 -12.49 0.10
CA PHE A 253 -1.09 -13.60 1.05
C PHE A 253 -0.40 -13.14 2.33
N PRO A 254 -0.80 -13.67 3.51
CA PRO A 254 -0.17 -13.27 4.77
C PRO A 254 1.29 -13.72 4.82
N ARG A 255 2.12 -12.98 5.54
CA ARG A 255 3.51 -13.38 5.80
C ARG A 255 3.58 -14.72 6.52
N GLU A 256 2.74 -14.89 7.53
CA GLU A 256 2.69 -16.07 8.37
C GLU A 256 1.27 -16.66 8.41
N ARG A 257 1.19 -17.98 8.39
CA ARG A 257 -0.04 -18.73 8.59
C ARG A 257 -0.18 -19.14 10.06
N GLY A 258 -1.38 -18.98 10.62
CA GLY A 258 -1.67 -19.42 11.98
C GLY A 258 -1.06 -18.53 13.06
N TYR A 259 -0.20 -19.07 13.92
CA TYR A 259 0.28 -18.37 15.11
C TYR A 259 1.63 -17.69 14.90
N TYR A 260 1.68 -16.39 15.19
CA TYR A 260 2.91 -15.62 15.13
C TYR A 260 2.95 -14.51 16.19
N VAL A 261 4.13 -13.98 16.43
CA VAL A 261 4.33 -12.77 17.23
C VAL A 261 4.55 -11.60 16.29
N ARG A 262 3.74 -10.59 16.43
CA ARG A 262 3.92 -9.28 15.79
C ARG A 262 4.69 -8.38 16.74
N THR A 263 5.82 -7.81 16.27
CA THR A 263 6.57 -6.82 17.04
C THR A 263 6.25 -5.41 16.55
N VAL A 264 6.10 -4.49 17.50
CA VAL A 264 5.86 -3.06 17.26
C VAL A 264 6.92 -2.27 18.01
N ARG A 265 7.55 -1.33 17.33
CA ARG A 265 8.50 -0.39 17.95
C ARG A 265 7.77 0.83 18.44
N GLU A 266 8.10 1.26 19.67
CA GLU A 266 7.47 2.38 20.36
C GLU A 266 8.54 3.15 21.14
N MET A 267 8.33 4.43 21.39
CA MET A 267 9.21 5.18 22.28
C MET A 267 9.20 4.57 23.70
N ARG A 268 10.36 4.47 24.33
CA ARG A 268 10.52 3.87 25.65
C ARG A 268 9.61 4.48 26.71
N ASP A 269 9.50 5.80 26.69
CA ASP A 269 8.72 6.57 27.68
C ASP A 269 7.26 6.78 27.25
N SER A 270 6.82 6.14 26.18
CA SER A 270 5.45 6.21 25.68
C SER A 270 4.47 5.66 26.73
N PRO A 271 3.39 6.39 27.04
CA PRO A 271 2.28 5.86 27.85
C PRO A 271 1.71 4.57 27.31
N PHE A 272 1.70 4.39 25.98
CA PHE A 272 1.25 3.18 25.31
C PHE A 272 2.15 1.98 25.69
N ALA A 273 3.47 2.13 25.61
CA ALA A 273 4.41 1.07 25.96
C ALA A 273 4.20 0.61 27.41
N LYS A 274 4.01 1.55 28.34
CA LYS A 274 3.74 1.24 29.74
C LYS A 274 2.41 0.51 29.95
N VAL A 275 1.35 0.96 29.31
CA VAL A 275 0.03 0.34 29.40
C VAL A 275 0.06 -1.10 28.84
N MET A 276 0.78 -1.34 27.74
CA MET A 276 0.96 -2.67 27.18
C MET A 276 1.76 -3.58 28.10
N GLN A 277 2.83 -3.07 28.73
CA GLN A 277 3.59 -3.80 29.72
C GLN A 277 2.75 -4.20 30.95
N ASP A 278 1.97 -3.25 31.48
CA ASP A 278 1.06 -3.48 32.62
C ASP A 278 -0.04 -4.51 32.27
N ALA A 279 -0.45 -4.54 31.00
CA ALA A 279 -1.39 -5.54 30.48
C ALA A 279 -0.75 -6.92 30.24
N GLY A 280 0.56 -7.08 30.44
CA GLY A 280 1.27 -8.35 30.35
C GLY A 280 1.86 -8.69 28.99
N TYR A 281 1.91 -7.75 28.06
CA TYR A 281 2.66 -7.91 26.81
C TYR A 281 4.16 -7.84 27.10
N PRO A 282 4.98 -8.70 26.46
CA PRO A 282 6.44 -8.57 26.54
C PRO A 282 6.90 -7.24 25.92
N VAL A 283 7.64 -6.47 26.69
CA VAL A 283 8.24 -5.21 26.26
C VAL A 283 9.73 -5.26 26.58
N GLU A 284 10.56 -5.11 25.57
CA GLU A 284 12.02 -5.17 25.70
C GLU A 284 12.70 -4.02 24.96
N PRO A 285 13.93 -3.62 25.34
CA PRO A 285 14.68 -2.61 24.59
C PRO A 285 14.91 -3.04 23.13
N SER A 286 14.86 -2.09 22.20
CA SER A 286 15.20 -2.33 20.80
C SER A 286 16.69 -2.68 20.68
N VAL A 287 17.01 -3.68 19.86
CA VAL A 287 18.42 -4.04 19.58
C VAL A 287 19.14 -2.93 18.81
N SER A 288 18.43 -2.23 17.92
CA SER A 288 19.01 -1.17 17.08
C SER A 288 19.14 0.18 17.80
N ASP A 289 18.25 0.46 18.75
CA ASP A 289 18.22 1.73 19.51
C ASP A 289 17.66 1.46 20.91
N PRO A 290 18.49 0.90 21.82
CA PRO A 290 18.02 0.49 23.14
C PRO A 290 17.72 1.64 24.09
N ASP A 291 18.23 2.83 23.83
CA ASP A 291 18.11 3.97 24.74
C ASP A 291 16.76 4.68 24.61
N THR A 292 16.23 4.79 23.41
CA THR A 292 15.00 5.55 23.13
C THR A 292 13.82 4.67 22.74
N THR A 293 14.08 3.45 22.27
CA THR A 293 13.05 2.59 21.66
C THR A 293 12.87 1.27 22.40
N VAL A 294 11.61 0.84 22.56
CA VAL A 294 11.24 -0.49 23.02
C VAL A 294 10.49 -1.25 21.93
N VAL A 295 10.53 -2.58 22.04
CA VAL A 295 9.80 -3.50 21.16
C VAL A 295 8.74 -4.20 21.97
N ILE A 296 7.49 -4.06 21.55
CA ILE A 296 6.33 -4.71 22.14
C ILE A 296 5.99 -5.94 21.30
N SER A 297 5.94 -7.11 21.93
CA SER A 297 5.63 -8.38 21.29
C SER A 297 4.16 -8.75 21.50
N MET A 298 3.41 -8.89 20.40
CA MET A 298 1.98 -9.18 20.41
C MET A 298 1.72 -10.57 19.82
N PRO A 299 1.18 -11.53 20.58
CA PRO A 299 0.78 -12.81 20.03
C PRO A 299 -0.48 -12.64 19.16
N VAL A 300 -0.37 -13.02 17.90
CA VAL A 300 -1.44 -12.91 16.91
C VAL A 300 -1.82 -14.29 16.39
N GLU A 301 -3.12 -14.52 16.25
CA GLU A 301 -3.68 -15.61 15.50
C GLU A 301 -4.08 -15.07 14.13
N GLY A 302 -3.33 -15.45 13.11
CA GLY A 302 -3.58 -15.05 11.74
C GLY A 302 -4.64 -15.91 11.05
N PRO A 303 -5.07 -15.52 9.84
CA PRO A 303 -6.02 -16.30 9.07
C PRO A 303 -5.46 -17.68 8.71
N ASP A 304 -6.32 -18.69 8.64
CA ASP A 304 -5.95 -20.03 8.20
C ASP A 304 -5.94 -20.13 6.67
N VAL A 305 -5.05 -19.34 6.06
CA VAL A 305 -4.81 -19.33 4.62
C VAL A 305 -3.33 -19.52 4.34
N ARG A 306 -2.98 -19.95 3.13
CA ARG A 306 -1.58 -20.13 2.74
C ARG A 306 -0.79 -18.84 2.96
N SER A 307 0.44 -18.96 3.41
CA SER A 307 1.36 -17.83 3.53
C SER A 307 1.98 -17.48 2.17
N GLU A 308 2.59 -16.32 2.08
CA GLU A 308 3.32 -15.93 0.86
C GLU A 308 4.46 -16.90 0.50
N LEU A 309 4.95 -17.70 1.47
CA LEU A 309 5.96 -18.73 1.25
C LEU A 309 5.38 -19.99 0.61
N ASP A 310 4.08 -20.25 0.76
CA ASP A 310 3.40 -21.42 0.24
C ASP A 310 2.87 -21.22 -1.20
N VAL A 311 2.96 -19.98 -1.71
CA VAL A 311 2.35 -19.57 -2.98
C VAL A 311 3.45 -19.13 -3.96
N SER A 312 3.35 -19.61 -5.20
CA SER A 312 4.32 -19.27 -6.24
C SER A 312 4.19 -17.82 -6.72
N LEU A 313 5.28 -17.28 -7.25
CA LEU A 313 5.30 -15.97 -7.92
C LEU A 313 4.20 -15.88 -9.00
N TRP A 314 4.03 -16.93 -9.81
CA TRP A 314 3.03 -16.99 -10.87
C TRP A 314 1.60 -16.86 -10.34
N GLU A 315 1.29 -17.53 -9.24
CA GLU A 315 -0.04 -17.47 -8.64
C GLU A 315 -0.33 -16.09 -8.05
N LYS A 316 0.64 -15.47 -7.38
CA LYS A 316 0.52 -14.10 -6.85
C LYS A 316 0.21 -13.10 -7.96
N VAL A 317 0.96 -13.16 -9.07
CA VAL A 317 0.73 -12.27 -10.22
C VAL A 317 -0.60 -12.59 -10.92
N SER A 318 -0.97 -13.87 -11.04
CA SER A 318 -2.26 -14.27 -11.62
C SER A 318 -3.45 -13.73 -10.83
N LEU A 319 -3.36 -13.69 -9.50
CA LEU A 319 -4.40 -13.09 -8.64
C LEU A 319 -4.52 -11.58 -8.88
N ALA A 320 -3.40 -10.88 -9.06
CA ALA A 320 -3.40 -9.47 -9.40
C ALA A 320 -4.01 -9.21 -10.78
N VAL A 321 -3.71 -10.05 -11.77
CA VAL A 321 -4.32 -9.99 -13.11
C VAL A 321 -5.84 -10.22 -13.05
N LEU A 322 -6.30 -11.18 -12.24
CA LEU A 322 -7.73 -11.39 -12.03
C LEU A 322 -8.39 -10.12 -11.50
N ALA A 323 -7.79 -9.50 -10.49
CA ALA A 323 -8.30 -8.26 -9.89
C ALA A 323 -8.27 -7.08 -10.87
N GLN A 324 -7.20 -6.92 -11.66
CA GLN A 324 -7.10 -5.86 -12.66
C GLN A 324 -8.11 -6.01 -13.80
N ARG A 325 -8.45 -7.26 -14.16
CA ARG A 325 -9.42 -7.54 -15.22
C ARG A 325 -10.86 -7.40 -14.76
N HIS A 326 -11.17 -7.82 -13.54
CA HIS A 326 -12.56 -8.01 -13.10
C HIS A 326 -13.03 -7.01 -12.05
N TRP A 327 -12.11 -6.36 -11.33
CA TRP A 327 -12.46 -5.40 -10.29
C TRP A 327 -11.91 -4.01 -10.56
N SER A 328 -10.57 -3.87 -10.64
CA SER A 328 -9.92 -2.55 -10.58
C SER A 328 -9.92 -1.84 -11.93
N ASP A 329 -10.57 -0.68 -12.00
CA ASP A 329 -10.47 0.23 -13.14
C ASP A 329 -9.37 1.30 -12.95
N ASN A 330 -8.96 1.61 -11.73
CA ASN A 330 -7.67 2.26 -11.45
C ASN A 330 -6.53 1.25 -11.69
N SER A 331 -5.66 1.05 -10.75
CA SER A 331 -4.62 0.02 -10.78
C SER A 331 -4.80 -0.96 -9.62
N VAL A 332 -3.99 -2.00 -9.60
CA VAL A 332 -3.89 -2.95 -8.51
C VAL A 332 -2.55 -2.76 -7.84
N SER A 333 -2.53 -2.40 -6.55
CA SER A 333 -1.28 -2.42 -5.80
C SER A 333 -0.87 -3.85 -5.53
N VAL A 334 0.20 -4.28 -6.13
CA VAL A 334 0.79 -5.60 -5.90
C VAL A 334 2.29 -5.51 -5.73
N THR A 335 2.79 -6.09 -4.64
CA THR A 335 4.19 -6.46 -4.47
C THR A 335 4.27 -7.98 -4.57
N ALA A 336 4.70 -8.46 -5.72
CA ALA A 336 4.86 -9.89 -5.97
C ALA A 336 6.16 -10.37 -5.30
N THR A 337 6.03 -10.96 -4.12
CA THR A 337 7.18 -11.55 -3.42
C THR A 337 7.62 -12.82 -4.10
N PHE A 338 8.94 -13.03 -4.22
CA PHE A 338 9.51 -14.19 -4.87
C PHE A 338 10.63 -14.80 -4.04
N LYS A 339 10.75 -16.13 -4.11
CA LYS A 339 11.83 -16.88 -3.46
C LYS A 339 13.09 -16.85 -4.32
N PRO A 340 14.29 -17.09 -3.74
CA PRO A 340 15.53 -17.13 -4.51
C PRO A 340 15.48 -18.09 -5.72
N GLU A 341 14.82 -19.24 -5.58
CA GLU A 341 14.62 -20.22 -6.65
C GLU A 341 13.61 -19.80 -7.74
N GLU A 342 12.86 -18.74 -7.53
CA GLU A 342 11.92 -18.18 -8.50
C GLU A 342 12.51 -16.96 -9.24
N ALA A 343 13.66 -16.47 -8.85
CA ALA A 343 14.24 -15.22 -9.34
C ALA A 343 14.48 -15.24 -10.88
N ASP A 344 14.91 -16.35 -11.42
CA ASP A 344 15.15 -16.56 -12.86
C ASP A 344 13.85 -16.58 -13.69
N GLN A 345 12.69 -16.71 -13.04
CA GLN A 345 11.39 -16.72 -13.69
C GLN A 345 10.84 -15.32 -13.94
N ILE A 346 11.39 -14.27 -13.31
CA ILE A 346 10.89 -12.89 -13.43
C ILE A 346 10.79 -12.42 -14.89
N PRO A 347 11.77 -12.63 -15.77
CA PRO A 347 11.65 -12.25 -17.19
C PRO A 347 10.44 -12.93 -17.88
N ALA A 348 10.22 -14.21 -17.58
CA ALA A 348 9.11 -14.97 -18.15
C ALA A 348 7.75 -14.49 -17.60
N VAL A 349 7.68 -14.17 -16.32
CA VAL A 349 6.49 -13.60 -15.65
C VAL A 349 6.14 -12.25 -16.29
N LEU A 350 7.10 -11.34 -16.41
CA LEU A 350 6.89 -10.03 -17.02
C LEU A 350 6.40 -10.14 -18.46
N LYS A 351 7.02 -11.01 -19.25
CA LYS A 351 6.60 -11.26 -20.64
C LYS A 351 5.22 -11.87 -20.75
N SER A 352 4.86 -12.80 -19.87
CA SER A 352 3.58 -13.52 -19.91
C SER A 352 2.40 -12.64 -19.48
N PHE A 353 2.63 -11.71 -18.57
CA PHE A 353 1.59 -10.82 -18.05
C PHE A 353 1.68 -9.39 -18.61
N ASP A 354 2.52 -9.18 -19.61
CA ASP A 354 2.58 -7.91 -20.34
C ASP A 354 1.21 -7.54 -20.91
N GLY A 355 0.77 -6.32 -20.69
CA GLY A 355 -0.58 -5.87 -21.06
C GLY A 355 -1.71 -6.38 -20.15
N CYS A 356 -1.42 -7.12 -19.08
CA CYS A 356 -2.42 -7.68 -18.17
C CYS A 356 -2.54 -6.92 -16.84
N LEU A 357 -1.61 -6.03 -16.55
CA LEU A 357 -1.54 -5.18 -15.33
C LEU A 357 -1.21 -3.75 -15.72
N LYS A 358 -1.58 -2.79 -14.86
CA LYS A 358 -1.18 -1.38 -15.01
C LYS A 358 0.05 -1.03 -14.18
N SER A 359 0.30 -1.74 -13.10
CA SER A 359 1.53 -1.63 -12.31
C SER A 359 1.87 -2.95 -11.64
N ILE A 360 3.14 -3.16 -11.35
CA ILE A 360 3.65 -4.27 -10.55
C ILE A 360 4.96 -3.87 -9.90
N SER A 361 5.16 -4.29 -8.67
CA SER A 361 6.46 -4.30 -8.01
C SER A 361 6.80 -5.69 -7.51
N PHE A 362 8.07 -5.93 -7.25
CA PHE A 362 8.60 -7.20 -6.79
C PHE A 362 9.36 -7.02 -5.49
N LEU A 363 9.51 -8.10 -4.73
CA LEU A 363 10.33 -8.10 -3.53
C LEU A 363 10.91 -9.50 -3.31
N PRO A 364 12.25 -9.64 -3.22
CA PRO A 364 12.86 -10.92 -2.85
C PRO A 364 12.48 -11.26 -1.41
N ILE A 365 12.07 -12.49 -1.17
CA ILE A 365 11.83 -12.99 0.18
C ILE A 365 13.20 -13.28 0.82
N SER A 366 13.48 -12.57 1.91
CA SER A 366 14.64 -12.87 2.76
C SER A 366 14.23 -13.87 3.83
N GLU A 367 14.96 -14.96 3.92
CA GLU A 367 14.84 -15.95 5.01
C GLU A 367 15.59 -15.53 6.28
N GLU A 368 16.33 -14.44 6.23
CA GLU A 368 17.07 -13.97 7.39
C GLU A 368 16.13 -13.52 8.50
N VAL A 369 16.04 -14.32 9.53
CA VAL A 369 15.39 -13.96 10.79
C VAL A 369 16.37 -13.12 11.61
N TYR A 370 16.23 -11.81 11.52
CA TYR A 370 17.01 -10.91 12.38
C TYR A 370 16.31 -10.70 13.74
N PRO A 371 17.07 -10.39 14.81
CA PRO A 371 16.47 -10.14 16.12
C PRO A 371 15.36 -9.10 16.08
N GLN A 372 14.25 -9.38 16.76
CA GLN A 372 13.08 -8.49 16.80
C GLN A 372 12.47 -8.20 15.41
N SER A 373 12.48 -9.20 14.52
CA SER A 373 11.81 -9.07 13.21
C SER A 373 10.31 -8.78 13.42
N PRO A 374 9.66 -8.03 12.50
CA PRO A 374 8.26 -7.64 12.62
C PRO A 374 7.27 -8.80 12.73
N TYR A 375 7.63 -9.96 12.19
CA TYR A 375 6.85 -11.19 12.24
C TYR A 375 7.74 -12.36 12.66
N GLN A 376 7.31 -13.13 13.63
CA GLN A 376 8.03 -14.28 14.13
C GLN A 376 7.05 -15.44 14.30
N ARG A 377 7.15 -16.46 13.46
CA ARG A 377 6.32 -17.66 13.55
C ARG A 377 6.58 -18.37 14.89
N VAL A 378 5.52 -18.78 15.57
CA VAL A 378 5.59 -19.50 16.82
C VAL A 378 4.66 -20.71 16.81
N SER A 379 4.90 -21.67 17.71
CA SER A 379 3.96 -22.78 17.89
C SER A 379 2.71 -22.30 18.64
N PHE A 380 1.64 -23.07 18.52
CA PHE A 380 0.41 -22.84 19.29
C PHE A 380 0.66 -22.74 20.80
N GLU A 381 1.53 -23.60 21.35
CA GLU A 381 1.87 -23.62 22.76
C GLU A 381 2.55 -22.32 23.20
N VAL A 382 3.48 -21.80 22.41
CA VAL A 382 4.17 -20.54 22.68
C VAL A 382 3.19 -19.37 22.60
N TRP A 383 2.39 -19.31 21.53
CA TRP A 383 1.35 -18.31 21.36
C TRP A 383 0.38 -18.31 22.54
N ARG A 384 -0.13 -19.50 22.91
CA ARG A 384 -1.06 -19.65 24.03
C ARG A 384 -0.44 -19.21 25.35
N ALA A 385 0.79 -19.64 25.64
CA ALA A 385 1.50 -19.24 26.86
C ALA A 385 1.72 -17.72 26.95
N MET A 386 1.89 -17.03 25.83
CA MET A 386 1.95 -15.57 25.78
C MET A 386 0.55 -14.98 25.99
N ARG A 387 -0.45 -15.49 25.26
CA ARG A 387 -1.84 -15.00 25.29
C ARG A 387 -2.48 -15.12 26.66
N ASP A 388 -2.22 -16.22 27.38
CA ASP A 388 -2.75 -16.48 28.71
C ASP A 388 -2.23 -15.52 29.81
N LYS A 389 -1.10 -14.83 29.55
CA LYS A 389 -0.53 -13.79 30.45
C LYS A 389 -1.13 -12.43 30.22
N ILE A 390 -1.73 -12.19 29.04
CA ILE A 390 -2.24 -10.88 28.65
C ILE A 390 -3.62 -10.65 29.27
N LYS A 391 -3.75 -9.51 29.91
CA LYS A 391 -5.00 -8.99 30.50
C LYS A 391 -5.66 -8.00 29.54
N ALA A 392 -6.90 -7.64 29.82
CA ALA A 392 -7.56 -6.55 29.10
C ALA A 392 -6.75 -5.26 29.21
N ILE A 393 -6.54 -4.59 28.08
CA ILE A 393 -5.82 -3.33 28.04
C ILE A 393 -6.69 -2.24 28.66
N PRO A 394 -6.19 -1.51 29.67
CA PRO A 394 -6.94 -0.41 30.30
C PRO A 394 -6.88 0.84 29.42
N TRP A 395 -7.67 0.87 28.37
CA TRP A 395 -7.70 1.96 27.39
C TRP A 395 -8.05 3.32 28.01
N ASP A 396 -8.81 3.35 29.10
CA ASP A 396 -9.12 4.54 29.88
C ASP A 396 -7.87 5.28 30.38
N LYS A 397 -6.80 4.54 30.66
CA LYS A 397 -5.52 5.14 31.05
C LYS A 397 -4.79 5.85 29.91
N LEU A 398 -5.11 5.50 28.67
CA LEU A 398 -4.59 6.17 27.47
C LEU A 398 -5.45 7.38 27.10
N TYR A 399 -6.77 7.22 27.02
CA TYR A 399 -7.69 8.27 26.60
C TYR A 399 -7.90 9.38 27.63
N GLY A 400 -7.59 9.15 28.89
CA GLY A 400 -7.65 10.16 29.95
C GLY A 400 -6.31 10.83 30.27
N ASN A 401 -5.24 10.56 29.51
CA ASN A 401 -3.93 11.13 29.77
C ASN A 401 -3.79 12.49 29.05
N PRO A 402 -3.62 13.61 29.80
CA PRO A 402 -3.43 14.92 29.22
C PRO A 402 -2.22 14.99 28.25
N ASP A 403 -1.16 14.21 28.48
CA ASP A 403 0.04 14.16 27.62
C ASP A 403 -0.29 13.58 26.20
N LEU A 404 -1.31 12.72 26.09
CA LEU A 404 -1.80 12.24 24.79
C LEU A 404 -2.77 13.21 24.13
N ALA A 405 -3.56 13.92 24.95
CA ALA A 405 -4.46 14.98 24.48
C ALA A 405 -3.66 16.19 23.97
N GLU A 406 -2.50 16.47 24.56
CA GLU A 406 -1.57 17.50 24.05
C GLU A 406 -0.94 17.08 22.71
N ALA A 407 -0.64 15.80 22.51
CA ALA A 407 -0.15 15.29 21.23
C ALA A 407 -1.23 15.33 20.11
N GLU A 408 -2.52 15.22 20.47
CA GLU A 408 -3.65 15.45 19.56
C GLU A 408 -3.98 16.94 19.40
N GLY A 409 -3.63 17.78 20.38
CA GLY A 409 -3.96 19.20 20.44
C GLY A 409 -2.84 20.15 20.04
N GLU A 410 -1.62 19.68 19.86
CA GLU A 410 -0.56 20.55 19.38
C GLU A 410 -0.79 20.94 17.93
N ASN A 411 -0.99 22.19 17.76
CA ASN A 411 -1.14 23.10 16.63
C ASN A 411 -0.25 22.76 15.41
N PHE A 412 -0.43 21.60 14.82
CA PHE A 412 0.13 21.32 13.51
C PHE A 412 -0.92 21.58 12.43
N CYS A 413 -0.95 22.83 11.96
CA CYS A 413 -1.73 23.24 10.78
C CYS A 413 -3.14 22.65 10.77
N SER A 414 -3.96 22.99 11.75
CA SER A 414 -5.38 22.63 11.78
C SER A 414 -6.23 23.50 10.84
N SER A 415 -5.64 24.46 10.18
CA SER A 415 -6.21 25.32 9.17
C SER A 415 -5.09 26.01 8.40
N ASP A 416 -5.41 26.77 7.41
CA ASP A 416 -4.56 27.37 6.38
C ASP A 416 -3.33 28.17 6.82
N VAL A 417 -2.98 28.20 8.10
CA VAL A 417 -1.86 28.97 8.66
C VAL A 417 -1.04 28.10 9.62
N CYS A 418 0.26 27.95 9.34
CA CYS A 418 1.23 27.42 10.29
C CYS A 418 1.53 28.51 11.33
N GLU A 419 0.94 28.44 12.52
CA GLU A 419 1.36 29.27 13.65
C GLU A 419 2.62 28.63 14.28
N VAL A 420 3.78 29.20 13.97
CA VAL A 420 5.00 28.95 14.72
C VAL A 420 4.92 29.79 15.99
N PRO A 421 4.97 29.21 17.19
CA PRO A 421 5.06 29.99 18.42
C PRO A 421 6.32 30.89 18.36
N ARG A 422 6.16 32.15 18.67
CA ARG A 422 7.26 33.14 18.75
C ARG A 422 8.10 32.92 20.00
#